data_ef03a541d3c1f8154624892bf628c0c1
#
_entry.id   ef03a541d3c1f8154624892bf628c0c1
#
_cell.length_a   1.000
_cell.length_b   1.000
_cell.length_c   1.000
_cell.angle_alpha   90.00
_cell.angle_beta   90.00
_cell.angle_gamma   90.00
#
_symmetry.space_group_name_H-M   'P 1'
#
loop_
_entity.id
_entity.type
_entity.pdbx_description
1 polymer ?
#
loop_
_entity_poly.entity_id
_entity_poly.type
_entity_poly.pdbx_seq_one_letter_code
_entity_poly.pdbx_strand_id
1 'polypeptide(L)'
;TCDIDLEGFVDGVAFEGGKGENYPLELGSNSFIPGFEEQVAGHKTGDEFDVNVTFPEQYEPSLAGKDAVFKCKINEIKTKELPELDDEFAKDVSEFDTLDELKADLKKQISERKEANAKTDYENQLIEQVVENMEVEIPECMNKQKCDEMIQDYSYRLQMQGLDLNTYLQYLGQTMEQFREQFMDGAKQQVKVKLALDAIVKAENIEATEEEIAEEIAKLAEQYNMEADKIKAAVPQEQLTDGIVTRKAVD
;
A
#
# COMPACT_ATOMS: atom_id res chain seq x y z
N THR A 1 -2.55 -17.05 -22.66
CA THR A 1 -3.96 -16.89 -22.22
C THR A 1 -4.85 -17.67 -23.16
N CYS A 2 -5.83 -18.40 -22.64
CA CYS A 2 -6.87 -19.04 -23.43
C CYS A 2 -8.24 -18.58 -22.92
N ASP A 3 -9.14 -18.31 -23.86
CA ASP A 3 -10.53 -18.03 -23.54
C ASP A 3 -11.27 -19.37 -23.50
N ILE A 4 -11.81 -19.73 -22.32
CA ILE A 4 -12.45 -21.00 -22.09
C ILE A 4 -13.90 -20.84 -21.62
N ASP A 5 -14.77 -21.74 -22.07
CA ASP A 5 -16.03 -22.01 -21.41
C ASP A 5 -15.80 -23.13 -20.40
N LEU A 6 -16.35 -22.98 -19.21
CA LEU A 6 -16.24 -23.98 -18.16
C LEU A 6 -17.56 -24.15 -17.41
N GLU A 7 -17.86 -25.38 -17.00
CA GLU A 7 -18.97 -25.71 -16.14
C GLU A 7 -18.56 -26.78 -15.13
N GLY A 8 -18.58 -26.41 -13.84
CA GLY A 8 -18.12 -27.27 -12.74
C GLY A 8 -19.22 -28.11 -12.12
N PHE A 9 -18.90 -29.35 -11.82
CA PHE A 9 -19.79 -30.34 -11.20
C PHE A 9 -19.11 -30.95 -9.98
N VAL A 10 -19.84 -31.05 -8.88
CA VAL A 10 -19.45 -31.79 -7.68
C VAL A 10 -20.49 -32.91 -7.48
N ASP A 11 -20.06 -34.14 -7.33
CA ASP A 11 -20.95 -35.32 -7.25
C ASP A 11 -21.97 -35.41 -8.40
N GLY A 12 -21.60 -34.92 -9.59
CA GLY A 12 -22.45 -34.90 -10.78
C GLY A 12 -23.51 -33.77 -10.81
N VAL A 13 -23.50 -32.85 -9.84
CA VAL A 13 -24.43 -31.71 -9.77
C VAL A 13 -23.66 -30.42 -10.02
N ALA A 14 -24.15 -29.60 -10.94
CA ALA A 14 -23.58 -28.28 -11.19
C ALA A 14 -23.74 -27.40 -9.93
N PHE A 15 -22.69 -26.65 -9.56
CA PHE A 15 -22.70 -25.76 -8.41
C PHE A 15 -22.72 -24.29 -8.83
N GLU A 16 -23.28 -23.45 -7.96
CA GLU A 16 -23.36 -22.02 -8.20
C GLU A 16 -21.96 -21.38 -8.23
N GLY A 17 -21.70 -20.55 -9.24
CA GLY A 17 -20.35 -19.98 -9.45
C GLY A 17 -19.38 -20.86 -10.23
N GLY A 18 -19.75 -22.13 -10.54
CA GLY A 18 -18.92 -23.05 -11.32
C GLY A 18 -19.01 -22.88 -12.84
N LYS A 19 -19.82 -21.95 -13.36
CA LYS A 19 -20.00 -21.72 -14.80
C LYS A 19 -19.37 -20.41 -15.24
N GLY A 20 -18.59 -20.46 -16.32
CA GLY A 20 -18.03 -19.28 -17.01
C GLY A 20 -18.07 -19.48 -18.52
N GLU A 21 -18.36 -18.42 -19.25
CA GLU A 21 -18.32 -18.40 -20.71
C GLU A 21 -17.27 -17.38 -21.17
N ASN A 22 -16.43 -17.76 -22.13
CA ASN A 22 -15.31 -16.94 -22.63
C ASN A 22 -14.41 -16.39 -21.50
N TYR A 23 -14.14 -17.20 -20.49
CA TYR A 23 -13.30 -16.77 -19.37
C TYR A 23 -11.82 -16.73 -19.81
N PRO A 24 -11.11 -15.58 -19.63
CA PRO A 24 -9.72 -15.45 -20.00
C PRO A 24 -8.82 -16.11 -18.93
N LEU A 25 -8.34 -17.32 -19.23
CA LEU A 25 -7.43 -18.07 -18.36
C LEU A 25 -5.98 -17.88 -18.81
N GLU A 26 -5.14 -17.32 -17.94
CA GLU A 26 -3.69 -17.25 -18.16
C GLU A 26 -3.03 -18.50 -17.56
N LEU A 27 -2.55 -19.41 -18.41
CA LEU A 27 -1.87 -20.63 -17.97
C LEU A 27 -0.55 -20.27 -17.28
N GLY A 28 -0.33 -20.84 -16.09
CA GLY A 28 0.83 -20.56 -15.25
C GLY A 28 0.63 -19.41 -14.26
N SER A 29 -0.55 -18.77 -14.23
CA SER A 29 -0.87 -17.70 -13.27
C SER A 29 -1.15 -18.23 -11.86
N ASN A 30 -1.48 -19.52 -11.73
CA ASN A 30 -1.99 -20.16 -10.51
C ASN A 30 -3.24 -19.43 -9.94
N SER A 31 -4.04 -18.85 -10.81
CA SER A 31 -5.28 -18.15 -10.42
C SER A 31 -6.46 -19.11 -10.24
N PHE A 32 -6.34 -20.33 -10.74
CA PHE A 32 -7.35 -21.38 -10.62
C PHE A 32 -6.96 -22.42 -9.56
N ILE A 33 -7.87 -23.36 -9.33
CA ILE A 33 -7.66 -24.49 -8.42
C ILE A 33 -6.41 -25.27 -8.85
N PRO A 34 -5.52 -25.66 -7.91
CA PRO A 34 -4.31 -26.41 -8.25
C PRO A 34 -4.59 -27.63 -9.14
N GLY A 35 -3.80 -27.80 -10.19
CA GLY A 35 -3.97 -28.89 -11.15
C GLY A 35 -4.95 -28.60 -12.31
N PHE A 36 -5.64 -27.45 -12.29
CA PHE A 36 -6.56 -27.07 -13.37
C PHE A 36 -5.81 -26.60 -14.62
N GLU A 37 -4.92 -25.61 -14.46
CA GLU A 37 -4.19 -25.01 -15.58
C GLU A 37 -3.28 -26.01 -16.30
N GLU A 38 -2.70 -26.96 -15.55
CA GLU A 38 -1.84 -28.00 -16.08
C GLU A 38 -2.61 -28.98 -16.99
N GLN A 39 -3.87 -29.26 -16.66
CA GLN A 39 -4.73 -30.15 -17.49
C GLN A 39 -5.27 -29.43 -18.72
N VAL A 40 -5.45 -28.10 -18.67
CA VAL A 40 -5.81 -27.27 -19.83
C VAL A 40 -4.65 -27.15 -20.81
N ALA A 41 -3.41 -27.19 -20.32
CA ALA A 41 -2.22 -27.08 -21.15
C ALA A 41 -2.10 -28.22 -22.16
N GLY A 42 -1.86 -27.88 -23.43
CA GLY A 42 -1.68 -28.84 -24.52
C GLY A 42 -2.93 -29.12 -25.37
N HIS A 43 -4.09 -28.63 -24.95
CA HIS A 43 -5.30 -28.67 -25.76
C HIS A 43 -5.31 -27.56 -26.85
N LYS A 44 -6.16 -27.75 -27.86
CA LYS A 44 -6.27 -26.84 -29.02
C LYS A 44 -7.60 -26.10 -28.98
N THR A 45 -7.65 -25.01 -29.73
CA THR A 45 -8.90 -24.28 -29.98
C THR A 45 -9.98 -25.18 -30.51
N GLY A 46 -11.15 -25.19 -29.87
CA GLY A 46 -12.29 -26.04 -30.18
C GLY A 46 -12.35 -27.37 -29.44
N ASP A 47 -11.31 -27.75 -28.70
CA ASP A 47 -11.31 -28.98 -27.90
C ASP A 47 -12.29 -28.85 -26.73
N GLU A 48 -13.03 -29.94 -26.50
CA GLU A 48 -13.89 -30.13 -25.33
C GLU A 48 -13.34 -31.27 -24.50
N PHE A 49 -13.10 -31.03 -23.20
CA PHE A 49 -12.49 -32.02 -22.30
C PHE A 49 -12.92 -31.80 -20.86
N ASP A 50 -12.71 -32.81 -20.04
CA ASP A 50 -13.01 -32.76 -18.61
C ASP A 50 -11.71 -32.51 -17.82
N VAL A 51 -11.75 -31.54 -16.89
CA VAL A 51 -10.67 -31.25 -15.94
C VAL A 51 -11.09 -31.71 -14.56
N ASN A 52 -10.31 -32.62 -13.97
CA ASN A 52 -10.57 -33.19 -12.66
C ASN A 52 -9.67 -32.53 -11.61
N VAL A 53 -10.26 -31.86 -10.62
CA VAL A 53 -9.53 -31.17 -9.55
C VAL A 53 -10.19 -31.41 -8.20
N THR A 54 -9.42 -31.26 -7.13
CA THR A 54 -9.93 -31.28 -5.76
C THR A 54 -9.84 -29.90 -5.18
N PHE A 55 -10.92 -29.36 -4.61
CA PHE A 55 -10.92 -28.06 -3.94
C PHE A 55 -10.00 -28.08 -2.73
N PRO A 56 -9.22 -27.01 -2.49
CA PRO A 56 -8.40 -26.87 -1.28
C PRO A 56 -9.26 -26.93 -0.01
N GLU A 57 -8.69 -27.39 1.11
CA GLU A 57 -9.38 -27.40 2.40
C GLU A 57 -9.75 -25.98 2.89
N GLN A 58 -8.99 -24.97 2.46
CA GLN A 58 -9.22 -23.55 2.77
C GLN A 58 -10.06 -22.89 1.66
N TYR A 59 -11.18 -23.47 1.31
CA TYR A 59 -12.13 -22.93 0.33
C TYR A 59 -13.50 -22.76 0.98
N GLU A 60 -14.50 -22.35 0.20
CA GLU A 60 -15.86 -22.23 0.70
C GLU A 60 -16.33 -23.56 1.35
N PRO A 61 -16.95 -23.53 2.56
CA PRO A 61 -17.29 -24.75 3.32
C PRO A 61 -18.14 -25.77 2.55
N SER A 62 -18.90 -25.32 1.55
CA SER A 62 -19.75 -26.18 0.71
C SER A 62 -18.95 -27.02 -0.29
N LEU A 63 -17.75 -26.57 -0.67
CA LEU A 63 -16.90 -27.13 -1.72
C LEU A 63 -15.54 -27.65 -1.22
N ALA A 64 -15.08 -27.19 -0.06
CA ALA A 64 -13.77 -27.50 0.51
C ALA A 64 -13.51 -29.03 0.55
N GLY A 65 -12.35 -29.44 0.04
CA GLY A 65 -11.90 -30.83 0.02
C GLY A 65 -12.68 -31.77 -0.91
N LYS A 66 -13.63 -31.28 -1.70
CA LYS A 66 -14.41 -32.09 -2.62
C LYS A 66 -13.75 -32.20 -3.99
N ASP A 67 -13.95 -33.36 -4.61
CA ASP A 67 -13.57 -33.57 -6.01
C ASP A 67 -14.59 -32.92 -6.93
N ALA A 68 -14.09 -32.21 -7.93
CA ALA A 68 -14.90 -31.53 -8.94
C ALA A 68 -14.43 -31.88 -10.34
N VAL A 69 -15.39 -31.98 -11.25
CA VAL A 69 -15.15 -32.16 -12.68
C VAL A 69 -15.61 -30.92 -13.40
N PHE A 70 -14.73 -30.24 -14.11
CA PHE A 70 -15.06 -29.13 -14.96
C PHE A 70 -15.09 -29.55 -16.41
N LYS A 71 -16.23 -29.38 -17.06
CA LYS A 71 -16.34 -29.51 -18.52
C LYS A 71 -15.85 -28.22 -19.15
N CYS A 72 -14.78 -28.32 -19.89
CA CYS A 72 -14.10 -27.19 -20.48
C CYS A 72 -14.14 -27.22 -22.00
N LYS A 73 -14.22 -26.05 -22.62
CA LYS A 73 -14.08 -25.88 -24.06
C LYS A 73 -13.17 -24.69 -24.32
N ILE A 74 -12.16 -24.87 -25.16
CA ILE A 74 -11.26 -23.77 -25.56
C ILE A 74 -11.87 -23.05 -26.77
N ASN A 75 -12.21 -21.79 -26.58
CA ASN A 75 -12.75 -20.93 -27.65
C ASN A 75 -11.63 -20.26 -28.45
N GLU A 76 -10.62 -19.70 -27.79
CA GLU A 76 -9.50 -19.02 -28.41
C GLU A 76 -8.23 -19.18 -27.59
N ILE A 77 -7.09 -19.27 -28.27
CA ILE A 77 -5.77 -19.27 -27.64
C ILE A 77 -5.03 -18.00 -28.06
N LYS A 78 -4.69 -17.17 -27.09
CA LYS A 78 -3.95 -15.91 -27.28
C LYS A 78 -2.53 -16.05 -26.75
N THR A 79 -1.55 -15.74 -27.58
CA THR A 79 -0.15 -15.65 -27.15
C THR A 79 0.18 -14.18 -26.93
N LYS A 80 0.74 -13.85 -25.77
CA LYS A 80 1.22 -12.52 -25.46
C LYS A 80 2.57 -12.33 -26.17
N GLU A 81 2.59 -11.57 -27.23
CA GLU A 81 3.81 -11.11 -27.86
C GLU A 81 4.24 -9.80 -27.21
N LEU A 82 5.44 -9.78 -26.67
CA LEU A 82 6.04 -8.56 -26.14
C LEU A 82 6.79 -7.85 -27.26
N PRO A 83 6.72 -6.52 -27.35
CA PRO A 83 7.53 -5.76 -28.28
C PRO A 83 9.02 -5.99 -28.00
N GLU A 84 9.85 -5.84 -29.03
CA GLU A 84 11.29 -5.84 -28.85
C GLU A 84 11.70 -4.64 -28.00
N LEU A 85 12.70 -4.86 -27.13
CA LEU A 85 13.24 -3.80 -26.29
C LEU A 85 14.31 -3.04 -27.09
N ASP A 86 13.84 -2.07 -27.86
CA ASP A 86 14.65 -1.22 -28.73
C ASP A 86 14.32 0.28 -28.53
N ASP A 87 14.89 1.13 -29.38
CA ASP A 87 14.67 2.58 -29.30
C ASP A 87 13.24 2.98 -29.70
N GLU A 88 12.53 2.18 -30.53
CA GLU A 88 11.13 2.43 -30.84
C GLU A 88 10.26 2.17 -29.62
N PHE A 89 10.52 1.08 -28.89
CA PHE A 89 9.86 0.81 -27.63
C PHE A 89 10.05 1.97 -26.64
N ALA A 90 11.28 2.50 -26.51
CA ALA A 90 11.54 3.62 -25.59
C ALA A 90 10.71 4.87 -25.93
N LYS A 91 10.55 5.20 -27.21
CA LYS A 91 9.72 6.33 -27.67
C LYS A 91 8.23 6.11 -27.43
N ASP A 92 7.78 4.87 -27.56
CA ASP A 92 6.35 4.56 -27.40
C ASP A 92 5.90 4.62 -25.92
N VAL A 93 6.79 4.28 -24.97
CA VAL A 93 6.45 4.18 -23.55
C VAL A 93 6.99 5.32 -22.68
N SER A 94 7.78 6.23 -23.24
CA SER A 94 8.48 7.29 -22.49
C SER A 94 8.76 8.52 -23.34
N GLU A 95 9.37 9.55 -22.72
CA GLU A 95 9.82 10.77 -23.39
C GLU A 95 11.26 10.65 -23.96
N PHE A 96 11.89 9.47 -23.82
CA PHE A 96 13.27 9.25 -24.25
C PHE A 96 13.35 8.74 -25.69
N ASP A 97 14.39 9.16 -26.41
CA ASP A 97 14.61 8.76 -27.78
C ASP A 97 15.30 7.40 -27.92
N THR A 98 16.01 6.96 -26.87
CA THR A 98 16.76 5.70 -26.88
C THR A 98 16.47 4.83 -25.66
N LEU A 99 16.61 3.52 -25.87
CA LEU A 99 16.43 2.55 -24.77
C LEU A 99 17.47 2.74 -23.65
N ASP A 100 18.67 3.17 -23.99
CA ASP A 100 19.73 3.41 -23.02
C ASP A 100 19.44 4.62 -22.13
N GLU A 101 18.83 5.68 -22.67
CA GLU A 101 18.36 6.84 -21.89
C GLU A 101 17.21 6.43 -20.94
N LEU A 102 16.24 5.68 -21.42
CA LEU A 102 15.17 5.13 -20.59
C LEU A 102 15.71 4.27 -19.44
N LYS A 103 16.65 3.36 -19.73
CA LYS A 103 17.30 2.53 -18.71
C LYS A 103 18.11 3.35 -17.71
N ALA A 104 18.81 4.39 -18.16
CA ALA A 104 19.59 5.26 -17.30
C ALA A 104 18.68 6.06 -16.34
N ASP A 105 17.57 6.58 -16.84
CA ASP A 105 16.59 7.30 -16.04
C ASP A 105 15.90 6.38 -15.03
N LEU A 106 15.41 5.22 -15.44
CA LEU A 106 14.83 4.22 -14.54
C LEU A 106 15.81 3.79 -13.45
N LYS A 107 17.10 3.58 -13.81
CA LYS A 107 18.14 3.26 -12.84
C LYS A 107 18.35 4.37 -11.83
N LYS A 108 18.35 5.64 -12.29
CA LYS A 108 18.48 6.82 -11.45
C LYS A 108 17.29 6.90 -10.47
N GLN A 109 16.05 6.83 -10.96
CA GLN A 109 14.85 6.87 -10.14
C GLN A 109 14.82 5.75 -9.08
N ILE A 110 15.20 4.53 -9.47
CA ILE A 110 15.28 3.39 -8.54
C ILE A 110 16.36 3.61 -7.48
N SER A 111 17.54 4.16 -7.86
CA SER A 111 18.63 4.47 -6.93
C SER A 111 18.19 5.53 -5.92
N GLU A 112 17.68 6.67 -6.39
CA GLU A 112 17.21 7.76 -5.56
C GLU A 112 16.11 7.29 -4.59
N ARG A 113 15.16 6.50 -5.06
CA ARG A 113 14.11 5.92 -4.20
C ARG A 113 14.68 4.96 -3.16
N LYS A 114 15.64 4.10 -3.54
CA LYS A 114 16.29 3.17 -2.60
C LYS A 114 17.13 3.91 -1.57
N GLU A 115 17.85 4.95 -1.98
CA GLU A 115 18.64 5.77 -1.08
C GLU A 115 17.75 6.53 -0.08
N ALA A 116 16.64 7.13 -0.56
CA ALA A 116 15.66 7.77 0.32
C ALA A 116 15.04 6.79 1.32
N ASN A 117 14.64 5.59 0.86
CA ASN A 117 14.10 4.56 1.75
C ASN A 117 15.14 4.09 2.77
N ALA A 118 16.39 3.83 2.33
CA ALA A 118 17.45 3.40 3.23
C ALA A 118 17.79 4.48 4.28
N LYS A 119 17.76 5.77 3.91
CA LYS A 119 17.93 6.87 4.85
C LYS A 119 16.80 6.85 5.89
N THR A 120 15.55 6.78 5.45
CA THR A 120 14.38 6.74 6.34
C THR A 120 14.42 5.52 7.28
N ASP A 121 14.77 4.35 6.77
CA ASP A 121 14.89 3.14 7.58
C ASP A 121 16.00 3.27 8.64
N TYR A 122 17.12 3.88 8.26
CA TYR A 122 18.23 4.14 9.19
C TYR A 122 17.83 5.13 10.29
N GLU A 123 17.19 6.25 9.93
CA GLU A 123 16.68 7.23 10.88
C GLU A 123 15.67 6.61 11.85
N ASN A 124 14.73 5.80 11.34
CA ASN A 124 13.75 5.09 12.17
C ASN A 124 14.43 4.13 13.17
N GLN A 125 15.45 3.37 12.74
CA GLN A 125 16.20 2.48 13.61
C GLN A 125 16.96 3.24 14.70
N LEU A 126 17.53 4.40 14.39
CA LEU A 126 18.18 5.26 15.39
C LEU A 126 17.17 5.76 16.43
N ILE A 127 16.02 6.25 15.97
CA ILE A 127 14.95 6.73 16.85
C ILE A 127 14.45 5.59 17.76
N GLU A 128 14.25 4.38 17.21
CA GLU A 128 13.86 3.21 18.01
C GLU A 128 14.86 2.91 19.11
N GLN A 129 16.17 2.91 18.80
CA GLN A 129 17.22 2.70 19.82
C GLN A 129 17.23 3.79 20.90
N VAL A 130 17.01 5.04 20.53
CA VAL A 130 16.90 6.14 21.49
C VAL A 130 15.70 5.95 22.41
N VAL A 131 14.55 5.59 21.84
CA VAL A 131 13.29 5.34 22.58
C VAL A 131 13.41 4.12 23.50
N GLU A 132 14.09 3.05 23.07
CA GLU A 132 14.34 1.86 23.91
C GLU A 132 15.22 2.16 25.13
N ASN A 133 16.18 3.06 24.98
CA ASN A 133 17.09 3.47 26.06
C ASN A 133 16.53 4.63 26.91
N MET A 134 15.38 5.17 26.58
CA MET A 134 14.78 6.31 27.29
C MET A 134 14.05 5.85 28.55
N GLU A 135 14.39 6.47 29.68
CA GLU A 135 13.65 6.31 30.94
C GLU A 135 12.73 7.53 31.12
N VAL A 136 11.42 7.32 31.04
CA VAL A 136 10.41 8.38 31.16
C VAL A 136 9.10 7.86 31.72
N GLU A 137 8.51 8.62 32.62
CA GLU A 137 7.13 8.40 33.06
C GLU A 137 6.20 9.27 32.23
N ILE A 138 5.35 8.64 31.41
CA ILE A 138 4.43 9.34 30.53
C ILE A 138 3.02 9.33 31.15
N PRO A 139 2.45 10.49 31.46
CA PRO A 139 1.08 10.59 31.92
C PRO A 139 0.09 10.00 30.90
N GLU A 140 -0.88 9.24 31.38
CA GLU A 140 -1.86 8.57 30.51
C GLU A 140 -2.68 9.56 29.65
N CYS A 141 -2.87 10.79 30.15
CA CYS A 141 -3.56 11.84 29.40
C CYS A 141 -2.84 12.19 28.08
N MET A 142 -1.50 12.17 28.03
CA MET A 142 -0.75 12.43 26.80
C MET A 142 -0.99 11.35 25.75
N ASN A 143 -0.99 10.09 26.16
CA ASN A 143 -1.28 8.97 25.27
C ASN A 143 -2.72 9.04 24.73
N LYS A 144 -3.68 9.38 25.59
CA LYS A 144 -5.10 9.56 25.21
C LYS A 144 -5.27 10.72 24.24
N GLN A 145 -4.65 11.86 24.51
CA GLN A 145 -4.70 13.02 23.63
C GLN A 145 -4.12 12.68 22.26
N LYS A 146 -2.96 12.02 22.21
CA LYS A 146 -2.35 11.60 20.95
C LYS A 146 -3.20 10.60 20.18
N CYS A 147 -3.83 9.67 20.88
CA CYS A 147 -4.78 8.75 20.27
C CYS A 147 -5.98 9.49 19.64
N ASP A 148 -6.52 10.51 20.33
CA ASP A 148 -7.60 11.34 19.80
C ASP A 148 -7.18 12.11 18.55
N GLU A 149 -5.98 12.69 18.55
CA GLU A 149 -5.40 13.36 17.36
C GLU A 149 -5.29 12.39 16.17
N MET A 150 -4.74 11.19 16.40
CA MET A 150 -4.60 10.17 15.34
C MET A 150 -5.95 9.74 14.76
N ILE A 151 -6.97 9.59 15.61
CA ILE A 151 -8.33 9.25 15.17
C ILE A 151 -8.96 10.41 14.40
N GLN A 152 -8.73 11.64 14.82
CA GLN A 152 -9.20 12.82 14.10
C GLN A 152 -8.57 12.92 12.71
N ASP A 153 -7.27 12.71 12.59
CA ASP A 153 -6.57 12.68 11.31
C ASP A 153 -7.08 11.55 10.40
N TYR A 154 -7.36 10.39 10.99
CA TYR A 154 -7.94 9.27 10.25
C TYR A 154 -9.35 9.61 9.77
N SER A 155 -10.17 10.21 10.63
CA SER A 155 -11.52 10.66 10.28
C SER A 155 -11.50 11.69 9.14
N TYR A 156 -10.57 12.64 9.18
CA TYR A 156 -10.38 13.62 8.11
C TYR A 156 -10.03 12.96 6.78
N ARG A 157 -9.12 11.99 6.78
CA ARG A 157 -8.78 11.22 5.57
C ARG A 157 -9.96 10.44 4.99
N LEU A 158 -10.80 9.85 5.85
CA LEU A 158 -12.03 9.19 5.41
C LEU A 158 -13.00 10.19 4.77
N GLN A 159 -13.16 11.38 5.36
CA GLN A 159 -14.03 12.43 4.81
C GLN A 159 -13.58 12.89 3.42
N MET A 160 -12.27 12.99 3.19
CA MET A 160 -11.72 13.31 1.87
C MET A 160 -12.04 12.22 0.82
N GLN A 161 -12.29 10.99 1.25
CA GLN A 161 -12.76 9.88 0.41
C GLN A 161 -14.30 9.76 0.35
N GLY A 162 -15.00 10.72 0.96
CA GLY A 162 -16.47 10.74 0.99
C GLY A 162 -17.10 9.80 2.00
N LEU A 163 -16.32 9.29 2.99
CA LEU A 163 -16.78 8.36 4.00
C LEU A 163 -16.68 8.99 5.41
N ASP A 164 -17.73 8.88 6.19
CA ASP A 164 -17.76 9.29 7.59
C ASP A 164 -17.29 8.16 8.52
N LEU A 165 -16.59 8.52 9.60
CA LEU A 165 -16.00 7.55 10.54
C LEU A 165 -17.05 6.64 11.18
N ASN A 166 -18.23 7.15 11.55
CA ASN A 166 -19.26 6.33 12.16
C ASN A 166 -19.81 5.28 11.18
N THR A 167 -20.01 5.68 9.93
CA THR A 167 -20.43 4.78 8.85
C THR A 167 -19.37 3.71 8.60
N TYR A 168 -18.09 4.08 8.61
CA TYR A 168 -16.97 3.16 8.47
C TYR A 168 -16.94 2.12 9.61
N LEU A 169 -17.09 2.55 10.86
CA LEU A 169 -17.14 1.68 12.03
C LEU A 169 -18.33 0.72 12.00
N GLN A 170 -19.51 1.20 11.56
CA GLN A 170 -20.68 0.34 11.36
C GLN A 170 -20.44 -0.75 10.32
N TYR A 171 -19.76 -0.41 9.24
CA TYR A 171 -19.40 -1.37 8.18
C TYR A 171 -18.47 -2.48 8.69
N LEU A 172 -17.53 -2.12 9.59
CA LEU A 172 -16.61 -3.06 10.22
C LEU A 172 -17.21 -3.81 11.42
N GLY A 173 -18.41 -3.42 11.90
CA GLY A 173 -19.01 -3.98 13.12
C GLY A 173 -18.21 -3.66 14.38
N GLN A 174 -17.47 -2.54 14.41
CA GLN A 174 -16.62 -2.13 15.53
C GLN A 174 -17.22 -0.94 16.30
N THR A 175 -16.94 -0.91 17.60
CA THR A 175 -17.25 0.26 18.44
C THR A 175 -16.09 1.27 18.39
N MET A 176 -16.37 2.53 18.73
CA MET A 176 -15.34 3.57 18.87
C MET A 176 -14.27 3.20 19.90
N GLU A 177 -14.63 2.47 20.97
CA GLU A 177 -13.68 2.03 21.99
C GLU A 177 -12.70 1.00 21.44
N GLN A 178 -13.20 -0.01 20.72
CA GLN A 178 -12.34 -1.00 20.04
C GLN A 178 -11.43 -0.35 19.01
N PHE A 179 -11.93 0.65 18.29
CA PHE A 179 -11.14 1.40 17.33
C PHE A 179 -10.03 2.21 18.02
N ARG A 180 -10.35 2.85 19.17
CA ARG A 180 -9.34 3.54 20.00
C ARG A 180 -8.23 2.62 20.49
N GLU A 181 -8.57 1.41 20.91
CA GLU A 181 -7.58 0.43 21.37
C GLU A 181 -6.56 0.10 20.28
N GLN A 182 -6.99 0.04 19.02
CA GLN A 182 -6.09 -0.21 17.89
C GLN A 182 -5.06 0.93 17.69
N PHE A 183 -5.42 2.16 18.00
CA PHE A 183 -4.54 3.32 17.88
C PHE A 183 -3.66 3.56 19.11
N MET A 184 -4.02 3.00 20.26
CA MET A 184 -3.39 3.33 21.54
C MET A 184 -1.90 2.97 21.58
N ASP A 185 -1.50 1.84 21.04
CA ASP A 185 -0.09 1.45 21.05
C ASP A 185 0.74 2.32 20.10
N GLY A 186 0.20 2.66 18.94
CA GLY A 186 0.82 3.63 18.03
C GLY A 186 0.91 5.02 18.66
N ALA A 187 -0.11 5.46 19.38
CA ALA A 187 -0.10 6.74 20.10
C ALA A 187 0.98 6.79 21.18
N LYS A 188 1.10 5.73 22.00
CA LYS A 188 2.16 5.61 23.02
C LYS A 188 3.55 5.71 22.39
N GLN A 189 3.77 5.02 21.27
CA GLN A 189 5.04 5.07 20.55
C GLN A 189 5.34 6.47 20.02
N GLN A 190 4.35 7.13 19.40
CA GLN A 190 4.52 8.51 18.91
C GLN A 190 4.82 9.52 20.03
N VAL A 191 4.16 9.37 21.20
CA VAL A 191 4.46 10.22 22.38
C VAL A 191 5.90 10.00 22.84
N LYS A 192 6.37 8.75 22.92
CA LYS A 192 7.75 8.44 23.29
C LYS A 192 8.75 9.07 22.34
N VAL A 193 8.54 8.89 21.02
CA VAL A 193 9.40 9.48 19.98
C VAL A 193 9.44 11.00 20.12
N LYS A 194 8.27 11.65 20.27
CA LYS A 194 8.23 13.11 20.45
C LYS A 194 9.00 13.55 21.67
N LEU A 195 8.83 12.93 22.83
CA LEU A 195 9.51 13.30 24.05
C LEU A 195 11.04 13.09 23.95
N ALA A 196 11.47 12.02 23.27
CA ALA A 196 12.89 11.77 23.02
C ALA A 196 13.50 12.86 22.15
N LEU A 197 12.86 13.20 21.04
CA LEU A 197 13.33 14.26 20.13
C LEU A 197 13.29 15.65 20.81
N ASP A 198 12.24 15.96 21.56
CA ASP A 198 12.16 17.20 22.35
C ASP A 198 13.30 17.31 23.38
N ALA A 199 13.72 16.20 23.98
CA ALA A 199 14.85 16.15 24.91
C ALA A 199 16.19 16.39 24.19
N ILE A 200 16.39 15.81 23.02
CA ILE A 200 17.57 16.03 22.17
C ILE A 200 17.64 17.48 21.72
N VAL A 201 16.53 18.03 21.21
CA VAL A 201 16.44 19.45 20.80
C VAL A 201 16.89 20.37 21.93
N LYS A 202 16.44 20.12 23.16
CA LYS A 202 16.83 20.91 24.34
C LYS A 202 18.29 20.71 24.75
N ALA A 203 18.77 19.47 24.70
CA ALA A 203 20.15 19.15 25.10
C ALA A 203 21.19 19.74 24.14
N GLU A 204 20.91 19.70 22.86
CA GLU A 204 21.79 20.18 21.80
C GLU A 204 21.53 21.66 21.43
N ASN A 205 20.55 22.31 22.08
CA ASN A 205 20.13 23.68 21.79
C ASN A 205 19.81 23.91 20.29
N ILE A 206 19.05 22.99 19.70
CA ILE A 206 18.67 23.06 18.29
C ILE A 206 17.58 24.13 18.12
N GLU A 207 17.86 25.12 17.29
CA GLU A 207 16.94 26.20 16.98
C GLU A 207 16.67 26.24 15.46
N ALA A 208 15.47 26.69 15.09
CA ALA A 208 15.14 27.01 13.71
C ALA A 208 15.42 28.47 13.42
N THR A 209 16.12 28.75 12.33
CA THR A 209 16.38 30.13 11.90
C THR A 209 15.18 30.69 11.11
N GLU A 210 15.09 32.02 11.01
CA GLU A 210 14.05 32.65 10.18
C GLU A 210 14.18 32.25 8.70
N GLU A 211 15.39 31.98 8.22
CA GLU A 211 15.67 31.56 6.86
C GLU A 211 15.09 30.12 6.62
N GLU A 212 15.33 29.19 7.54
CA GLU A 212 14.80 27.83 7.48
C GLU A 212 13.26 27.81 7.52
N ILE A 213 12.66 28.68 8.33
CA ILE A 213 11.20 28.85 8.39
C ILE A 213 10.66 29.37 7.05
N ALA A 214 11.35 30.35 6.45
CA ALA A 214 10.96 30.90 5.15
C ALA A 214 11.09 29.88 4.01
N GLU A 215 12.15 29.08 4.02
CA GLU A 215 12.33 27.97 3.07
C GLU A 215 11.25 26.90 3.21
N GLU A 216 10.89 26.52 4.43
CA GLU A 216 9.84 25.54 4.67
C GLU A 216 8.47 26.03 4.18
N ILE A 217 8.17 27.31 4.42
CA ILE A 217 6.96 27.95 3.88
C ILE A 217 6.97 27.94 2.35
N ALA A 218 8.12 28.21 1.72
CA ALA A 218 8.23 28.20 0.26
C ALA A 218 8.03 26.79 -0.30
N LYS A 219 8.59 25.75 0.33
CA LYS A 219 8.38 24.34 -0.04
C LYS A 219 6.91 23.94 0.07
N LEU A 220 6.24 24.31 1.17
CA LEU A 220 4.82 24.03 1.34
C LEU A 220 3.96 24.77 0.31
N ALA A 221 4.31 26.03 0.00
CA ALA A 221 3.61 26.82 -1.01
C ALA A 221 3.70 26.18 -2.40
N GLU A 222 4.86 25.66 -2.77
CA GLU A 222 5.08 24.92 -4.01
C GLU A 222 4.31 23.59 -4.01
N GLN A 223 4.43 22.81 -2.94
CA GLN A 223 3.78 21.50 -2.81
C GLN A 223 2.26 21.57 -2.90
N TYR A 224 1.65 22.57 -2.27
CA TYR A 224 0.20 22.76 -2.27
C TYR A 224 -0.29 23.71 -3.36
N ASN A 225 0.61 24.23 -4.20
CA ASN A 225 0.32 25.23 -5.23
C ASN A 225 -0.46 26.45 -4.67
N MET A 226 0.00 26.95 -3.53
CA MET A 226 -0.61 28.07 -2.80
C MET A 226 0.39 29.21 -2.62
N GLU A 227 -0.12 30.43 -2.40
CA GLU A 227 0.72 31.57 -2.05
C GLU A 227 1.31 31.42 -0.64
N ALA A 228 2.56 31.80 -0.44
CA ALA A 228 3.27 31.71 0.85
C ALA A 228 2.52 32.38 2.01
N ASP A 229 1.85 33.50 1.74
CA ASP A 229 1.08 34.23 2.75
C ASP A 229 -0.16 33.44 3.24
N LYS A 230 -0.74 32.61 2.38
CA LYS A 230 -1.84 31.71 2.76
C LYS A 230 -1.34 30.56 3.63
N ILE A 231 -0.15 30.04 3.35
CA ILE A 231 0.50 29.02 4.21
C ILE A 231 0.79 29.61 5.59
N LYS A 232 1.37 30.84 5.67
CA LYS A 232 1.62 31.52 6.94
C LYS A 232 0.36 31.77 7.77
N ALA A 233 -0.76 32.03 7.12
CA ALA A 233 -2.03 32.23 7.80
C ALA A 233 -2.69 30.91 8.25
N ALA A 234 -2.44 29.82 7.56
CA ALA A 234 -3.04 28.50 7.82
C ALA A 234 -2.25 27.69 8.85
N VAL A 235 -0.92 27.83 8.88
CA VAL A 235 -0.03 27.04 9.76
C VAL A 235 0.60 27.97 10.80
N PRO A 236 0.38 27.73 12.11
CA PRO A 236 1.05 28.49 13.16
C PRO A 236 2.57 28.40 13.06
N GLN A 237 3.25 29.52 13.26
CA GLN A 237 4.73 29.58 13.17
C GLN A 237 5.40 28.60 14.14
N GLU A 238 4.84 28.41 15.33
CA GLU A 238 5.32 27.45 16.33
C GLU A 238 5.36 26.02 15.78
N GLN A 239 4.33 25.62 15.04
CA GLN A 239 4.23 24.29 14.44
C GLN A 239 5.27 24.08 13.32
N LEU A 240 5.56 25.13 12.54
CA LEU A 240 6.64 25.11 11.53
C LEU A 240 8.00 24.98 12.21
N THR A 241 8.23 25.77 13.27
CA THR A 241 9.46 25.72 14.06
C THR A 241 9.68 24.35 14.66
N ASP A 242 8.65 23.76 15.31
CA ASP A 242 8.70 22.41 15.89
C ASP A 242 9.04 21.34 14.83
N GLY A 243 8.45 21.44 13.64
CA GLY A 243 8.75 20.55 12.54
C GLY A 243 10.22 20.62 12.08
N ILE A 244 10.77 21.84 11.99
CA ILE A 244 12.15 22.07 11.57
C ILE A 244 13.13 21.55 12.62
N VAL A 245 12.95 21.90 13.90
CA VAL A 245 13.86 21.48 14.97
C VAL A 245 13.82 19.96 15.19
N THR A 246 12.63 19.35 15.06
CA THR A 246 12.47 17.89 15.13
C THR A 246 13.24 17.19 14.02
N ARG A 247 13.18 17.70 12.79
CA ARG A 247 13.94 17.16 11.64
C ARG A 247 15.44 17.30 11.87
N LYS A 248 15.91 18.46 12.32
CA LYS A 248 17.33 18.71 12.66
C LYS A 248 17.83 17.81 13.80
N ALA A 249 16.95 17.39 14.69
CA ALA A 249 17.30 16.45 15.76
C ALA A 249 17.44 14.99 15.28
N VAL A 250 16.89 14.65 14.14
CA VAL A 250 17.02 13.33 13.52
C VAL A 250 18.25 13.24 12.61
N ASP A 251 18.58 14.34 11.89
CA ASP A 251 19.77 14.46 11.03
C ASP A 251 21.07 14.50 11.85
#